data_a528bb834bae0023ff43fd151b4b5683
#
_entry.id   a528bb834bae0023ff43fd151b4b5683
#
_cell.length_a   1.000
_cell.length_b   1.000
_cell.length_c   1.000
_cell.angle_alpha   90.00
_cell.angle_beta   90.00
_cell.angle_gamma   90.00
#
_symmetry.space_group_name_H-M   'P 1'
#
loop_
_entity.id
_entity.type
_entity.pdbx_description
1 polymer ?
#
loop_
_entity_poly.entity_id
_entity_poly.type
_entity_poly.pdbx_seq_one_letter_code
_entity_poly.pdbx_strand_id
1 'polypeptide(L)'
;AVQPGAAGQAFLPTEIHLITTAEGARLARTALLHPDGGQFHALLANYPQLGHPVFDDAHIHQIHNAQGQPLPDIRTPEENACAADAITTLMAQLTHDPQAALHVSIAGGRKTMGFYLGYAFSLFARPQDELSHVLVSSPFESHPEFFFPPATPRRLATRDGQHIDTADATITLARIPVVRLRHGQPQALLDGHASFNQTVATIQKSLEPPHLHIDLRSKQALCGGTPVPLPPALLAWLAWWAHQTLHQRGPQSWRSANAQEFLALYRSVVGMDAEAYEKAALRLQEGMEKEFFEQNNSKLERALKAALGLAATPYLLATSGKRPHTQRSLSLPATAITCHT
;
A
#
# COMPACT_ATOMS: atom_id res chain seq x y z
N ALA A 1 -10.52 -21.57 17.06
CA ALA A 1 -11.93 -21.22 17.27
C ALA A 1 -12.32 -20.11 16.30
N VAL A 2 -13.19 -20.43 15.36
CA VAL A 2 -13.74 -19.44 14.41
C VAL A 2 -14.81 -18.67 15.17
N GLN A 3 -14.50 -17.48 15.68
CA GLN A 3 -15.52 -16.61 16.23
C GLN A 3 -16.31 -15.97 15.08
N PRO A 4 -17.63 -15.83 15.21
CA PRO A 4 -18.44 -15.13 14.22
C PRO A 4 -17.88 -13.71 13.99
N GLY A 5 -17.85 -13.26 12.72
CA GLY A 5 -17.57 -11.88 12.38
C GLY A 5 -18.56 -10.90 13.01
N ALA A 6 -18.39 -9.59 12.84
CA ALA A 6 -19.26 -8.56 13.40
C ALA A 6 -20.75 -8.71 13.03
N ALA A 7 -21.04 -9.51 11.99
CA ALA A 7 -22.40 -9.89 11.55
C ALA A 7 -22.84 -11.29 12.02
N GLY A 8 -22.10 -11.93 12.93
CA GLY A 8 -22.46 -13.28 13.41
C GLY A 8 -22.02 -14.42 12.47
N GLN A 9 -21.37 -14.12 11.35
CA GLN A 9 -20.90 -15.12 10.40
C GLN A 9 -19.45 -15.52 10.70
N ALA A 10 -19.17 -16.84 10.73
CA ALA A 10 -17.84 -17.37 10.92
C ALA A 10 -16.97 -17.11 9.67
N PHE A 11 -15.72 -16.67 9.86
CA PHE A 11 -14.72 -16.63 8.80
C PHE A 11 -14.09 -18.00 8.66
N LEU A 12 -14.32 -18.67 7.54
CA LEU A 12 -13.67 -19.94 7.19
C LEU A 12 -12.65 -19.68 6.08
N PRO A 13 -11.35 -19.84 6.34
CA PRO A 13 -10.32 -19.62 5.32
C PRO A 13 -10.42 -20.68 4.24
N THR A 14 -10.23 -20.28 2.98
CA THR A 14 -10.03 -21.18 1.83
C THR A 14 -8.56 -21.52 1.64
N GLU A 15 -7.68 -20.57 2.01
CA GLU A 15 -6.23 -20.69 1.92
C GLU A 15 -5.59 -20.14 3.21
N ILE A 16 -4.45 -20.71 3.60
CA ILE A 16 -3.66 -20.26 4.75
C ILE A 16 -2.25 -19.96 4.27
N HIS A 17 -1.79 -18.72 4.46
CA HIS A 17 -0.45 -18.27 4.12
C HIS A 17 0.37 -18.05 5.39
N LEU A 18 1.57 -18.60 5.45
CA LEU A 18 2.52 -18.41 6.53
C LEU A 18 3.75 -17.65 6.03
N ILE A 19 4.03 -16.48 6.57
CA ILE A 19 5.29 -15.79 6.32
C ILE A 19 6.25 -16.00 7.49
N THR A 20 7.46 -16.45 7.19
CA THR A 20 8.41 -16.87 8.24
C THR A 20 9.86 -16.90 7.74
N THR A 21 10.81 -17.13 8.65
CA THR A 21 12.22 -17.40 8.34
C THR A 21 12.42 -18.85 7.87
N ALA A 22 13.63 -19.19 7.39
CA ALA A 22 13.95 -20.57 6.99
C ALA A 22 13.78 -21.56 8.14
N GLU A 23 14.17 -21.19 9.35
CA GLU A 23 13.98 -22.05 10.54
C GLU A 23 12.49 -22.22 10.86
N GLY A 24 11.71 -21.12 10.81
CA GLY A 24 10.25 -21.22 11.00
C GLY A 24 9.57 -22.05 9.91
N ALA A 25 10.01 -21.96 8.66
CA ALA A 25 9.51 -22.80 7.57
C ALA A 25 9.82 -24.29 7.80
N ARG A 26 11.03 -24.61 8.25
CA ARG A 26 11.42 -25.99 8.61
C ARG A 26 10.52 -26.53 9.72
N LEU A 27 10.30 -25.76 10.77
CA LEU A 27 9.42 -26.14 11.88
C LEU A 27 7.97 -26.32 11.42
N ALA A 28 7.45 -25.42 10.58
CA ALA A 28 6.10 -25.53 10.05
C ALA A 28 5.91 -26.82 9.22
N ARG A 29 6.86 -27.14 8.34
CA ARG A 29 6.84 -28.40 7.58
C ARG A 29 6.83 -29.62 8.49
N THR A 30 7.70 -29.63 9.50
CA THR A 30 7.81 -30.78 10.41
C THR A 30 6.61 -30.90 11.35
N ALA A 31 6.18 -29.81 11.96
CA ALA A 31 5.14 -29.85 12.98
C ALA A 31 3.72 -29.81 12.43
N LEU A 32 3.49 -29.03 11.34
CA LEU A 32 2.14 -28.79 10.83
C LEU A 32 1.80 -29.65 9.62
N LEU A 33 2.73 -29.78 8.66
CA LEU A 33 2.46 -30.35 7.34
C LEU A 33 3.03 -31.80 7.18
N HIS A 34 3.66 -32.38 8.23
CA HIS A 34 4.18 -33.72 8.11
C HIS A 34 3.06 -34.71 7.71
N PRO A 35 3.27 -35.56 6.68
CA PRO A 35 2.23 -36.49 6.22
C PRO A 35 1.70 -37.40 7.33
N ASP A 36 2.61 -37.93 8.17
CA ASP A 36 2.27 -38.81 9.27
C ASP A 36 2.12 -38.02 10.59
N GLY A 37 0.96 -37.40 10.79
CA GLY A 37 0.59 -36.77 12.08
C GLY A 37 0.89 -35.30 12.22
N GLY A 38 1.04 -34.54 11.12
CA GLY A 38 1.13 -33.09 11.16
C GLY A 38 -0.08 -32.45 11.83
N GLN A 39 0.17 -31.44 12.66
CA GLN A 39 -0.87 -30.84 13.51
C GLN A 39 -1.98 -30.14 12.71
N PHE A 40 -1.69 -29.68 11.49
CA PHE A 40 -2.72 -29.13 10.60
C PHE A 40 -3.68 -30.22 10.13
N HIS A 41 -3.18 -31.38 9.75
CA HIS A 41 -4.01 -32.54 9.38
C HIS A 41 -4.82 -33.05 10.57
N ALA A 42 -4.19 -33.08 11.75
CA ALA A 42 -4.87 -33.46 12.99
C ALA A 42 -6.00 -32.48 13.34
N LEU A 43 -5.79 -31.14 13.13
CA LEU A 43 -6.84 -30.13 13.32
C LEU A 43 -8.04 -30.41 12.42
N LEU A 44 -7.82 -30.63 11.13
CA LEU A 44 -8.91 -30.89 10.17
C LEU A 44 -9.66 -32.17 10.49
N ALA A 45 -8.95 -33.24 10.94
CA ALA A 45 -9.56 -34.48 11.38
C ALA A 45 -10.43 -34.27 12.64
N ASN A 46 -10.01 -33.42 13.58
CA ASN A 46 -10.77 -33.10 14.80
C ASN A 46 -11.98 -32.18 14.52
N TYR A 47 -11.92 -31.35 13.48
CA TYR A 47 -12.89 -30.33 13.16
C TYR A 47 -13.30 -30.36 11.67
N PRO A 48 -14.03 -31.40 11.21
CA PRO A 48 -14.41 -31.54 9.79
C PRO A 48 -15.22 -30.35 9.24
N GLN A 49 -15.92 -29.61 10.11
CA GLN A 49 -16.68 -28.41 9.75
C GLN A 49 -15.80 -27.24 9.25
N LEU A 50 -14.47 -27.30 9.45
CA LEU A 50 -13.55 -26.30 8.89
C LEU A 50 -13.37 -26.45 7.37
N GLY A 51 -13.86 -27.54 6.78
CA GLY A 51 -13.65 -27.83 5.36
C GLY A 51 -12.21 -28.27 5.08
N HIS A 52 -11.75 -27.91 3.89
CA HIS A 52 -10.39 -28.27 3.42
C HIS A 52 -9.63 -27.02 2.96
N PRO A 53 -9.26 -26.12 3.87
CA PRO A 53 -8.44 -24.97 3.50
C PRO A 53 -7.08 -25.44 2.96
N VAL A 54 -6.60 -24.81 1.89
CA VAL A 54 -5.32 -25.15 1.29
C VAL A 54 -4.19 -24.59 2.16
N PHE A 55 -3.30 -25.45 2.61
CA PHE A 55 -2.06 -25.08 3.30
C PHE A 55 -1.01 -26.14 3.01
N ASP A 56 -0.10 -25.83 2.13
CA ASP A 56 1.01 -26.69 1.71
C ASP A 56 2.32 -25.88 1.63
N ASP A 57 3.36 -26.49 1.07
CA ASP A 57 4.69 -25.85 0.97
C ASP A 57 4.68 -24.56 0.12
N ALA A 58 3.82 -24.45 -0.86
CA ALA A 58 3.69 -23.24 -1.69
C ALA A 58 3.11 -22.05 -0.92
N HIS A 59 2.41 -22.31 0.20
CA HIS A 59 1.83 -21.31 1.07
C HIS A 59 2.77 -20.87 2.22
N ILE A 60 4.00 -21.43 2.27
CA ILE A 60 5.03 -21.02 3.23
C ILE A 60 5.98 -20.03 2.57
N HIS A 61 5.78 -18.75 2.85
CA HIS A 61 6.55 -17.63 2.31
C HIS A 61 7.80 -17.39 3.18
N GLN A 62 8.96 -17.83 2.68
CA GLN A 62 10.22 -17.60 3.38
C GLN A 62 10.73 -16.21 3.11
N ILE A 63 11.24 -15.54 4.14
CA ILE A 63 11.92 -14.25 4.03
C ILE A 63 13.31 -14.49 3.44
N HIS A 64 13.69 -13.73 2.41
CA HIS A 64 14.98 -13.81 1.73
C HIS A 64 15.79 -12.53 1.94
N ASN A 65 17.12 -12.67 1.91
CA ASN A 65 18.03 -11.53 1.89
C ASN A 65 18.10 -10.89 0.48
N ALA A 66 18.85 -9.80 0.35
CA ALA A 66 19.03 -9.09 -0.93
C ALA A 66 19.68 -9.95 -2.05
N GLN A 67 20.32 -11.06 -1.70
CA GLN A 67 20.92 -12.02 -2.62
C GLN A 67 19.96 -13.17 -2.99
N GLY A 68 18.72 -13.13 -2.51
CA GLY A 68 17.71 -14.17 -2.77
C GLY A 68 17.89 -15.43 -1.94
N GLN A 69 18.70 -15.42 -0.88
CA GLN A 69 18.89 -16.56 0.00
C GLN A 69 17.92 -16.52 1.18
N PRO A 70 17.31 -17.65 1.59
CA PRO A 70 16.42 -17.69 2.74
C PRO A 70 17.13 -17.25 4.02
N LEU A 71 16.53 -16.34 4.78
CA LEU A 71 17.06 -15.91 6.07
C LEU A 71 16.84 -16.99 7.14
N PRO A 72 17.88 -17.45 7.81
CA PRO A 72 17.74 -18.42 8.91
C PRO A 72 16.92 -17.86 10.08
N ASP A 73 17.16 -16.59 10.42
CA ASP A 73 16.51 -15.85 11.50
C ASP A 73 16.61 -14.32 11.19
N ILE A 74 16.05 -13.46 12.04
CA ILE A 74 16.12 -12.01 11.94
C ILE A 74 16.91 -11.49 13.14
N ARG A 75 18.15 -11.02 12.93
CA ARG A 75 19.07 -10.63 13.99
C ARG A 75 19.76 -9.28 13.72
N THR A 76 19.78 -8.83 12.47
CA THR A 76 20.41 -7.56 12.07
C THR A 76 19.37 -6.56 11.55
N PRO A 77 19.70 -5.26 11.51
CA PRO A 77 18.84 -4.25 10.88
C PRO A 77 18.53 -4.56 9.41
N GLU A 78 19.49 -5.09 8.66
CA GLU A 78 19.36 -5.42 7.24
C GLU A 78 18.38 -6.61 7.05
N GLU A 79 18.50 -7.66 7.86
CA GLU A 79 17.56 -8.79 7.88
C GLU A 79 16.16 -8.35 8.28
N ASN A 80 16.07 -7.42 9.23
CA ASN A 80 14.82 -6.83 9.66
C ASN A 80 14.17 -5.99 8.54
N ALA A 81 14.95 -5.27 7.73
CA ALA A 81 14.46 -4.57 6.55
C ALA A 81 13.96 -5.54 5.48
N CYS A 82 14.66 -6.65 5.25
CA CYS A 82 14.19 -7.71 4.34
C CYS A 82 12.86 -8.32 4.79
N ALA A 83 12.68 -8.51 6.10
CA ALA A 83 11.41 -9.00 6.64
C ALA A 83 10.27 -8.00 6.42
N ALA A 84 10.52 -6.71 6.61
CA ALA A 84 9.55 -5.65 6.35
C ALA A 84 9.13 -5.61 4.87
N ASP A 85 10.09 -5.71 3.95
CA ASP A 85 9.84 -5.71 2.51
C ASP A 85 9.06 -6.96 2.07
N ALA A 86 9.44 -8.16 2.55
CA ALA A 86 8.75 -9.41 2.25
C ALA A 86 7.28 -9.38 2.73
N ILE A 87 7.04 -8.90 3.96
CA ILE A 87 5.68 -8.76 4.52
C ILE A 87 4.86 -7.76 3.69
N THR A 88 5.44 -6.63 3.31
CA THR A 88 4.75 -5.61 2.52
C THR A 88 4.38 -6.11 1.13
N THR A 89 5.30 -6.82 0.47
CA THR A 89 5.07 -7.43 -0.84
C THR A 89 3.94 -8.48 -0.78
N LEU A 90 3.99 -9.38 0.20
CA LEU A 90 2.95 -10.39 0.37
C LEU A 90 1.58 -9.76 0.65
N MET A 91 1.52 -8.71 1.49
CA MET A 91 0.29 -7.97 1.78
C MET A 91 -0.30 -7.31 0.52
N ALA A 92 0.54 -6.69 -0.32
CA ALA A 92 0.10 -6.13 -1.59
C ALA A 92 -0.51 -7.20 -2.50
N GLN A 93 0.15 -8.37 -2.62
CA GLN A 93 -0.32 -9.50 -3.42
C GLN A 93 -1.67 -10.06 -2.92
N LEU A 94 -1.77 -10.38 -1.63
CA LEU A 94 -2.97 -10.96 -1.03
C LEU A 94 -4.17 -10.00 -1.00
N THR A 95 -3.94 -8.69 -1.09
CA THR A 95 -5.00 -7.67 -1.15
C THR A 95 -5.31 -7.18 -2.55
N HIS A 96 -4.71 -7.77 -3.59
CA HIS A 96 -4.92 -7.36 -4.98
C HIS A 96 -6.32 -7.72 -5.48
N ASP A 97 -6.80 -8.93 -5.20
CA ASP A 97 -8.14 -9.35 -5.61
C ASP A 97 -9.23 -8.68 -4.74
N PRO A 98 -10.09 -7.81 -5.29
CA PRO A 98 -11.13 -7.12 -4.53
C PRO A 98 -12.22 -8.04 -3.99
N GLN A 99 -12.36 -9.26 -4.52
CA GLN A 99 -13.38 -10.24 -4.10
C GLN A 99 -12.92 -11.12 -2.93
N ALA A 100 -11.60 -11.24 -2.71
CA ALA A 100 -11.06 -11.97 -1.59
C ALA A 100 -11.24 -11.19 -0.28
N ALA A 101 -11.33 -11.89 0.86
CA ALA A 101 -11.24 -11.32 2.19
C ALA A 101 -10.00 -11.89 2.89
N LEU A 102 -9.24 -11.04 3.57
CA LEU A 102 -8.01 -11.42 4.26
C LEU A 102 -8.19 -11.31 5.77
N HIS A 103 -7.92 -12.40 6.48
CA HIS A 103 -7.82 -12.40 7.93
C HIS A 103 -6.36 -12.59 8.34
N VAL A 104 -5.77 -11.54 8.89
CA VAL A 104 -4.37 -11.51 9.30
C VAL A 104 -4.25 -11.79 10.79
N SER A 105 -3.34 -12.70 11.16
CA SER A 105 -2.99 -12.98 12.56
C SER A 105 -1.55 -12.55 12.83
N ILE A 106 -1.34 -11.78 13.88
CA ILE A 106 0.00 -11.38 14.36
C ILE A 106 0.55 -12.34 15.42
N ALA A 107 -0.04 -13.52 15.57
CA ALA A 107 0.43 -14.53 16.51
C ALA A 107 1.71 -15.20 16.00
N GLY A 108 2.72 -15.30 16.87
CA GLY A 108 4.00 -15.96 16.57
C GLY A 108 5.04 -15.03 15.90
N GLY A 109 6.21 -15.59 15.62
CA GLY A 109 7.33 -14.90 14.99
C GLY A 109 8.08 -13.91 15.88
N ARG A 110 9.03 -13.17 15.27
CA ARG A 110 9.73 -12.09 15.94
C ARG A 110 8.80 -10.88 16.15
N LYS A 111 8.97 -10.17 17.26
CA LYS A 111 8.13 -9.00 17.61
C LYS A 111 8.04 -7.95 16.50
N THR A 112 9.15 -7.74 15.77
CA THR A 112 9.21 -6.79 14.65
C THR A 112 8.36 -7.26 13.46
N MET A 113 8.24 -8.56 13.21
CA MET A 113 7.37 -9.09 12.15
C MET A 113 5.90 -8.75 12.41
N GLY A 114 5.44 -8.92 13.67
CA GLY A 114 4.07 -8.55 14.05
C GLY A 114 3.79 -7.04 13.86
N PHE A 115 4.78 -6.20 14.18
CA PHE A 115 4.69 -4.76 13.92
C PHE A 115 4.58 -4.45 12.41
N TYR A 116 5.47 -5.00 11.59
CA TYR A 116 5.44 -4.79 10.14
C TYR A 116 4.17 -5.33 9.50
N LEU A 117 3.68 -6.47 9.99
CA LEU A 117 2.43 -7.06 9.49
C LEU A 117 1.24 -6.15 9.79
N GLY A 118 1.13 -5.61 11.02
CA GLY A 118 0.09 -4.65 11.38
C GLY A 118 0.20 -3.34 10.61
N TYR A 119 1.42 -2.84 10.38
CA TYR A 119 1.67 -1.63 9.61
C TYR A 119 1.32 -1.82 8.12
N ALA A 120 1.80 -2.90 7.49
CA ALA A 120 1.45 -3.24 6.11
C ALA A 120 -0.07 -3.47 5.97
N PHE A 121 -0.69 -4.15 6.94
CA PHE A 121 -2.14 -4.29 6.97
C PHE A 121 -2.85 -2.93 6.95
N SER A 122 -2.40 -1.95 7.75
CA SER A 122 -2.96 -0.59 7.73
C SER A 122 -2.89 0.07 6.35
N LEU A 123 -1.79 -0.15 5.62
CA LEU A 123 -1.58 0.44 4.29
C LEU A 123 -2.41 -0.23 3.17
N PHE A 124 -2.61 -1.55 3.25
CA PHE A 124 -3.19 -2.35 2.17
C PHE A 124 -4.60 -2.85 2.43
N ALA A 125 -5.06 -2.90 3.69
CA ALA A 125 -6.34 -3.51 4.06
C ALA A 125 -7.54 -2.85 3.39
N ARG A 126 -8.46 -3.71 2.94
CA ARG A 126 -9.76 -3.36 2.37
C ARG A 126 -10.84 -3.39 3.47
N PRO A 127 -12.04 -2.88 3.24
CA PRO A 127 -13.11 -2.88 4.26
C PRO A 127 -13.44 -4.25 4.84
N GLN A 128 -13.35 -5.31 4.03
CA GLN A 128 -13.63 -6.70 4.41
C GLN A 128 -12.50 -7.40 5.17
N ASP A 129 -11.29 -6.81 5.22
CA ASP A 129 -10.13 -7.43 5.83
C ASP A 129 -10.10 -7.23 7.35
N GLU A 130 -9.62 -8.23 8.09
CA GLU A 130 -9.54 -8.21 9.55
C GLU A 130 -8.14 -8.52 10.06
N LEU A 131 -7.75 -7.85 11.16
CA LEU A 131 -6.51 -8.11 11.90
C LEU A 131 -6.85 -8.63 13.30
N SER A 132 -6.16 -9.66 13.74
CA SER A 132 -6.39 -10.25 15.06
C SER A 132 -5.12 -10.80 15.69
N HIS A 133 -5.24 -11.09 16.97
CA HIS A 133 -4.31 -11.93 17.72
C HIS A 133 -5.06 -13.03 18.42
N VAL A 134 -4.47 -14.22 18.49
CA VAL A 134 -5.02 -15.34 19.25
C VAL A 134 -4.45 -15.32 20.66
N LEU A 135 -5.31 -15.33 21.66
CA LEU A 135 -4.95 -15.40 23.07
C LEU A 135 -5.29 -16.81 23.58
N VAL A 136 -4.31 -17.45 24.18
CA VAL A 136 -4.45 -18.80 24.76
C VAL A 136 -4.18 -18.70 26.26
N SER A 137 -5.03 -19.36 27.06
CA SER A 137 -4.86 -19.34 28.52
C SER A 137 -3.57 -20.05 28.96
N SER A 138 -2.94 -19.54 30.02
CA SER A 138 -1.83 -20.23 30.68
C SER A 138 -2.32 -21.54 31.33
N PRO A 139 -1.53 -22.65 31.32
CA PRO A 139 -0.17 -22.73 30.76
C PRO A 139 -0.11 -23.22 29.30
N PHE A 140 -1.22 -23.30 28.59
CA PHE A 140 -1.31 -23.85 27.23
C PHE A 140 -0.58 -23.03 26.18
N GLU A 141 -0.52 -21.69 26.33
CA GLU A 141 0.09 -20.76 25.36
C GLU A 141 1.53 -21.15 24.98
N SER A 142 2.31 -21.63 25.91
CA SER A 142 3.72 -22.00 25.71
C SER A 142 4.00 -23.50 25.81
N HIS A 143 2.96 -24.32 25.85
CA HIS A 143 3.12 -25.76 25.97
C HIS A 143 3.50 -26.38 24.63
N PRO A 144 4.63 -27.11 24.51
CA PRO A 144 5.16 -27.59 23.24
C PRO A 144 4.28 -28.61 22.51
N GLU A 145 3.39 -29.31 23.23
CA GLU A 145 2.47 -30.28 22.66
C GLU A 145 1.05 -29.76 22.46
N PHE A 146 0.79 -28.48 22.78
CA PHE A 146 -0.53 -27.89 22.63
C PHE A 146 -0.58 -27.01 21.38
N PHE A 147 -1.25 -27.45 20.33
CA PHE A 147 -1.46 -26.70 19.09
C PHE A 147 -2.90 -26.19 18.95
N PHE A 148 -3.87 -26.94 19.44
CA PHE A 148 -5.30 -26.61 19.45
C PHE A 148 -6.00 -27.46 20.51
N PRO A 149 -7.18 -27.07 21.02
CA PRO A 149 -8.01 -27.96 21.85
C PRO A 149 -8.49 -29.13 21.00
N PRO A 150 -8.12 -30.39 21.31
CA PRO A 150 -8.62 -31.51 20.55
C PRO A 150 -10.10 -31.79 20.87
N ALA A 151 -10.85 -32.39 19.92
CA ALA A 151 -12.25 -32.76 20.13
C ALA A 151 -12.44 -33.72 21.29
N THR A 152 -11.46 -34.61 21.50
CA THR A 152 -11.37 -35.46 22.70
C THR A 152 -10.28 -34.91 23.60
N PRO A 153 -10.64 -34.41 24.81
CA PRO A 153 -9.64 -33.91 25.75
C PRO A 153 -8.56 -34.88 26.12
N ARG A 154 -7.35 -34.37 26.35
CA ARG A 154 -6.18 -35.17 26.79
C ARG A 154 -5.38 -34.47 27.86
N ARG A 155 -4.67 -35.24 28.68
CA ARG A 155 -3.75 -34.69 29.68
C ARG A 155 -2.37 -34.46 29.09
N LEU A 156 -1.81 -33.28 29.40
CA LEU A 156 -0.47 -32.87 29.03
C LEU A 156 0.38 -32.72 30.30
N ALA A 157 1.65 -33.17 30.24
CA ALA A 157 2.57 -33.03 31.33
C ALA A 157 3.31 -31.69 31.24
N THR A 158 3.21 -30.83 32.24
CA THR A 158 3.97 -29.61 32.35
C THR A 158 5.43 -29.86 32.75
N ARG A 159 6.29 -28.85 32.56
CA ARG A 159 7.75 -29.00 32.87
C ARG A 159 8.04 -29.27 34.36
N ASP A 160 7.15 -28.86 35.24
CA ASP A 160 7.22 -29.09 36.69
C ASP A 160 6.56 -30.40 37.13
N GLY A 161 6.16 -31.26 36.16
CA GLY A 161 5.61 -32.58 36.42
C GLY A 161 4.13 -32.61 36.80
N GLN A 162 3.42 -31.47 36.73
CA GLN A 162 1.98 -31.43 36.89
C GLN A 162 1.28 -31.90 35.60
N HIS A 163 0.00 -32.24 35.72
CA HIS A 163 -0.84 -32.58 34.58
C HIS A 163 -1.93 -31.53 34.41
N ILE A 164 -2.08 -31.07 33.19
CA ILE A 164 -3.16 -30.14 32.77
C ILE A 164 -4.07 -30.81 31.76
N ASP A 165 -5.35 -30.52 31.78
CA ASP A 165 -6.31 -31.06 30.83
C ASP A 165 -6.57 -30.08 29.70
N THR A 166 -6.50 -30.53 28.46
CA THR A 166 -6.77 -29.64 27.28
C THR A 166 -8.21 -29.14 27.21
N ALA A 167 -9.13 -29.72 27.97
CA ALA A 167 -10.48 -29.22 28.14
C ALA A 167 -10.53 -27.85 28.84
N ASP A 168 -9.51 -27.54 29.68
CA ASP A 168 -9.44 -26.29 30.43
C ASP A 168 -8.85 -25.12 29.59
N ALA A 169 -8.37 -25.43 28.38
CA ALA A 169 -7.77 -24.42 27.50
C ALA A 169 -8.85 -23.44 26.95
N THR A 170 -8.65 -22.17 27.25
CA THR A 170 -9.46 -21.11 26.68
C THR A 170 -8.72 -20.43 25.55
N ILE A 171 -9.37 -20.35 24.37
CA ILE A 171 -8.84 -19.65 23.20
C ILE A 171 -9.75 -18.49 22.84
N THR A 172 -9.18 -17.30 22.80
CA THR A 172 -9.89 -16.07 22.48
C THR A 172 -9.26 -15.39 21.27
N LEU A 173 -10.08 -15.03 20.28
CA LEU A 173 -9.65 -14.22 19.15
C LEU A 173 -9.82 -12.75 19.51
N ALA A 174 -8.71 -12.04 19.74
CA ALA A 174 -8.70 -10.62 20.00
C ALA A 174 -8.60 -9.87 18.67
N ARG A 175 -9.65 -9.18 18.24
CA ARG A 175 -9.63 -8.31 17.07
C ARG A 175 -8.85 -7.05 17.37
N ILE A 176 -8.02 -6.65 16.43
CA ILE A 176 -7.19 -5.44 16.53
C ILE A 176 -7.80 -4.37 15.61
N PRO A 177 -8.33 -3.27 16.17
CA PRO A 177 -8.80 -2.15 15.38
C PRO A 177 -7.65 -1.52 14.61
N VAL A 178 -7.83 -1.24 13.32
CA VAL A 178 -6.79 -0.67 12.45
C VAL A 178 -7.36 0.48 11.64
N VAL A 179 -6.57 1.55 11.52
CA VAL A 179 -6.86 2.64 10.59
C VAL A 179 -6.47 2.18 9.18
N ARG A 180 -7.44 2.15 8.28
CA ARG A 180 -7.21 1.77 6.87
C ARG A 180 -6.80 2.98 6.06
N LEU A 181 -5.56 2.96 5.57
CA LEU A 181 -4.95 4.07 4.84
C LEU A 181 -4.91 3.84 3.31
N ARG A 182 -5.44 2.71 2.83
CA ARG A 182 -5.38 2.29 1.42
C ARG A 182 -5.83 3.37 0.43
N HIS A 183 -6.91 4.07 0.73
CA HIS A 183 -7.47 5.09 -0.18
C HIS A 183 -6.57 6.28 -0.46
N GLY A 184 -5.55 6.48 0.35
CA GLY A 184 -4.61 7.59 0.18
C GLY A 184 -3.25 7.16 -0.38
N GLN A 185 -3.07 5.89 -0.73
CA GLN A 185 -1.78 5.39 -1.18
C GLN A 185 -1.59 5.58 -2.68
N PRO A 186 -0.34 5.84 -3.14
CA PRO A 186 0.01 5.81 -4.56
C PRO A 186 -0.26 4.43 -5.17
N GLN A 187 -0.71 4.40 -6.43
CA GLN A 187 -1.04 3.15 -7.11
C GLN A 187 0.17 2.21 -7.20
N ALA A 188 1.37 2.74 -7.45
CA ALA A 188 2.60 1.95 -7.51
C ALA A 188 2.89 1.17 -6.21
N LEU A 189 2.47 1.71 -5.05
CA LEU A 189 2.57 1.01 -3.78
C LEU A 189 1.54 -0.12 -3.70
N LEU A 190 0.29 0.17 -4.07
CA LEU A 190 -0.80 -0.81 -4.03
C LEU A 190 -0.57 -1.99 -4.98
N ASP A 191 0.15 -1.77 -6.07
CA ASP A 191 0.56 -2.79 -7.05
C ASP A 191 1.80 -3.59 -6.61
N GLY A 192 2.35 -3.31 -5.42
CA GLY A 192 3.51 -4.04 -4.88
C GLY A 192 4.85 -3.69 -5.54
N HIS A 193 4.93 -2.58 -6.28
CA HIS A 193 6.15 -2.12 -6.93
C HIS A 193 7.07 -1.27 -6.02
N ALA A 194 6.68 -1.05 -4.76
CA ALA A 194 7.48 -0.32 -3.78
C ALA A 194 7.76 -1.17 -2.54
N SER A 195 9.00 -1.14 -2.06
CA SER A 195 9.37 -1.79 -0.80
C SER A 195 8.79 -1.03 0.42
N PHE A 196 8.81 -1.68 1.60
CA PHE A 196 8.40 -1.02 2.85
C PHE A 196 9.17 0.28 3.10
N ASN A 197 10.50 0.24 2.95
CA ASN A 197 11.35 1.40 3.17
C ASN A 197 11.06 2.53 2.16
N GLN A 198 10.83 2.19 0.89
CA GLN A 198 10.41 3.16 -0.13
C GLN A 198 9.04 3.78 0.20
N THR A 199 8.13 2.96 0.72
CA THR A 199 6.81 3.40 1.16
C THR A 199 6.90 4.41 2.29
N VAL A 200 7.64 4.07 3.33
CA VAL A 200 7.89 4.97 4.48
C VAL A 200 8.55 6.26 4.03
N ALA A 201 9.60 6.17 3.20
CA ALA A 201 10.29 7.34 2.66
C ALA A 201 9.34 8.25 1.84
N THR A 202 8.46 7.66 1.02
CA THR A 202 7.49 8.42 0.23
C THR A 202 6.47 9.13 1.12
N ILE A 203 5.95 8.45 2.14
CA ILE A 203 5.01 9.05 3.09
C ILE A 203 5.71 10.15 3.91
N GLN A 204 6.93 9.93 4.39
CA GLN A 204 7.69 10.94 5.14
C GLN A 204 7.99 12.18 4.30
N LYS A 205 8.35 12.01 3.02
CA LYS A 205 8.51 13.14 2.10
C LYS A 205 7.25 13.99 1.95
N SER A 206 6.07 13.40 2.09
CA SER A 206 4.82 14.17 2.06
C SER A 206 4.61 15.10 3.26
N LEU A 207 5.38 14.90 4.33
CA LEU A 207 5.39 15.75 5.52
C LEU A 207 6.40 16.91 5.41
N GLU A 208 7.29 16.88 4.43
CA GLU A 208 8.21 17.98 4.15
C GLU A 208 7.44 19.16 3.48
N PRO A 209 7.94 20.39 3.61
CA PRO A 209 7.35 21.53 2.90
C PRO A 209 7.26 21.22 1.39
N PRO A 210 6.08 21.37 0.79
CA PRO A 210 5.89 21.00 -0.60
C PRO A 210 6.73 21.92 -1.52
N HIS A 211 7.46 21.31 -2.44
CA HIS A 211 8.27 22.00 -3.45
C HIS A 211 8.02 21.40 -4.83
N LEU A 212 7.77 22.23 -5.83
CA LEU A 212 7.58 21.84 -7.22
C LEU A 212 8.81 22.26 -8.03
N HIS A 213 9.50 21.30 -8.62
CA HIS A 213 10.59 21.53 -9.56
C HIS A 213 10.18 21.03 -10.95
N ILE A 214 10.25 21.90 -11.96
CA ILE A 214 9.97 21.57 -13.35
C ILE A 214 11.19 21.92 -14.19
N ASP A 215 11.63 20.98 -15.00
CA ASP A 215 12.66 21.18 -16.03
C ASP A 215 12.10 20.71 -17.38
N LEU A 216 11.83 21.66 -18.26
CA LEU A 216 11.27 21.38 -19.58
C LEU A 216 12.30 20.79 -20.54
N ARG A 217 13.61 21.03 -20.34
CA ARG A 217 14.69 20.49 -21.17
C ARG A 217 14.89 19.00 -20.90
N SER A 218 14.98 18.62 -19.64
CA SER A 218 15.06 17.21 -19.23
C SER A 218 13.68 16.51 -19.23
N LYS A 219 12.61 17.25 -19.48
CA LYS A 219 11.20 16.79 -19.48
C LYS A 219 10.80 16.14 -18.15
N GLN A 220 11.19 16.76 -17.04
CA GLN A 220 10.95 16.23 -15.69
C GLN A 220 10.09 17.18 -14.85
N ALA A 221 9.23 16.58 -14.03
CA ALA A 221 8.54 17.23 -12.93
C ALA A 221 8.78 16.48 -11.63
N LEU A 222 9.24 17.18 -10.61
CA LEU A 222 9.47 16.63 -9.27
C LEU A 222 8.57 17.36 -8.27
N CYS A 223 7.75 16.61 -7.55
CA CYS A 223 6.89 17.10 -6.49
C CYS A 223 7.43 16.60 -5.15
N GLY A 224 7.98 17.47 -4.29
CA GLY A 224 8.66 17.05 -3.05
C GLY A 224 9.78 16.03 -3.33
N GLY A 225 10.54 16.21 -4.41
CA GLY A 225 11.59 15.29 -4.86
C GLY A 225 11.09 13.97 -5.46
N THR A 226 9.77 13.74 -5.55
CA THR A 226 9.18 12.55 -6.18
C THR A 226 8.94 12.84 -7.66
N PRO A 227 9.49 12.02 -8.60
CA PRO A 227 9.24 12.18 -10.03
C PRO A 227 7.77 11.90 -10.36
N VAL A 228 7.16 12.80 -11.13
CA VAL A 228 5.80 12.63 -11.66
C VAL A 228 5.90 12.44 -13.18
N PRO A 229 5.60 11.25 -13.71
CA PRO A 229 5.63 11.01 -15.15
C PRO A 229 4.46 11.73 -15.81
N LEU A 230 4.76 12.76 -16.58
CA LEU A 230 3.77 13.56 -17.31
C LEU A 230 4.03 13.46 -18.82
N PRO A 231 3.00 13.22 -19.64
CA PRO A 231 3.10 13.42 -21.07
C PRO A 231 3.50 14.86 -21.40
N PRO A 232 4.20 15.12 -22.51
CA PRO A 232 4.71 16.46 -22.86
C PRO A 232 3.71 17.61 -22.74
N ALA A 233 2.46 17.36 -23.17
CA ALA A 233 1.40 18.38 -23.09
C ALA A 233 0.99 18.70 -21.63
N LEU A 234 0.96 17.69 -20.76
CA LEU A 234 0.63 17.90 -19.34
C LEU A 234 1.80 18.49 -18.55
N LEU A 235 3.04 18.18 -18.94
CA LEU A 235 4.21 18.82 -18.36
C LEU A 235 4.22 20.32 -18.70
N ALA A 236 3.99 20.68 -19.95
CA ALA A 236 3.85 22.07 -20.37
C ALA A 236 2.66 22.77 -19.68
N TRP A 237 1.56 22.03 -19.43
CA TRP A 237 0.39 22.53 -18.72
C TRP A 237 0.68 22.83 -17.24
N LEU A 238 1.42 21.94 -16.57
CA LEU A 238 1.89 22.17 -15.20
C LEU A 238 2.87 23.36 -15.15
N ALA A 239 3.79 23.45 -16.10
CA ALA A 239 4.70 24.59 -16.21
C ALA A 239 3.95 25.92 -16.45
N TRP A 240 2.88 25.89 -17.25
CA TRP A 240 2.04 27.07 -17.45
C TRP A 240 1.39 27.51 -16.13
N TRP A 241 0.85 26.59 -15.33
CA TRP A 241 0.33 26.91 -14.00
C TRP A 241 1.41 27.44 -13.05
N ALA A 242 2.59 26.84 -13.06
CA ALA A 242 3.73 27.32 -12.30
C ALA A 242 4.11 28.77 -12.68
N HIS A 243 4.14 29.09 -13.97
CA HIS A 243 4.38 30.45 -14.47
C HIS A 243 3.30 31.45 -14.01
N GLN A 244 2.02 31.07 -13.99
CA GLN A 244 0.98 31.95 -13.48
C GLN A 244 1.25 32.33 -12.01
N THR A 245 1.68 31.35 -11.19
CA THR A 245 2.00 31.58 -9.78
C THR A 245 3.29 32.40 -9.60
N LEU A 246 4.36 32.06 -10.33
CA LEU A 246 5.65 32.76 -10.25
C LEU A 246 5.52 34.23 -10.65
N HIS A 247 4.66 34.59 -11.62
CA HIS A 247 4.39 35.93 -12.06
C HIS A 247 3.25 36.62 -11.28
N GLN A 248 2.79 36.02 -10.18
CA GLN A 248 1.73 36.51 -9.31
C GLN A 248 0.43 36.89 -10.05
N ARG A 249 0.15 36.18 -11.14
CA ARG A 249 -1.08 36.32 -11.89
C ARG A 249 -2.17 35.55 -11.17
N GLY A 250 -3.13 36.22 -10.59
CA GLY A 250 -4.21 35.60 -9.81
C GLY A 250 -4.88 34.36 -10.43
N PRO A 251 -5.96 33.82 -9.84
CA PRO A 251 -6.64 32.65 -10.35
C PRO A 251 -7.11 32.82 -11.80
N GLN A 252 -6.96 31.77 -12.61
CA GLN A 252 -7.26 31.75 -14.05
C GLN A 252 -8.53 30.99 -14.38
N SER A 253 -9.25 31.43 -15.38
CA SER A 253 -10.31 30.69 -16.06
C SER A 253 -9.93 30.48 -17.53
N TRP A 254 -10.68 29.66 -18.26
CA TRP A 254 -10.47 29.52 -19.70
C TRP A 254 -10.58 30.86 -20.47
N ARG A 255 -11.34 31.84 -19.93
CA ARG A 255 -11.49 33.19 -20.54
C ARG A 255 -10.28 34.07 -20.33
N SER A 256 -9.59 33.94 -19.20
CA SER A 256 -8.39 34.72 -18.86
C SER A 256 -7.08 34.04 -19.22
N ALA A 257 -7.11 32.70 -19.46
CA ALA A 257 -5.93 31.94 -19.80
C ALA A 257 -5.35 32.32 -21.16
N ASN A 258 -4.06 32.67 -21.17
CA ASN A 258 -3.34 33.01 -22.41
C ASN A 258 -2.86 31.73 -23.11
N ALA A 259 -3.48 31.37 -24.22
CA ALA A 259 -3.16 30.20 -25.03
C ALA A 259 -1.74 30.28 -25.63
N GLN A 260 -1.27 31.43 -26.00
CA GLN A 260 0.06 31.63 -26.61
C GLN A 260 1.18 31.33 -25.61
N GLU A 261 1.00 31.70 -24.33
CA GLU A 261 1.95 31.36 -23.28
C GLU A 261 2.05 29.83 -23.07
N PHE A 262 0.92 29.14 -23.07
CA PHE A 262 0.92 27.68 -23.02
C PHE A 262 1.63 27.07 -24.25
N LEU A 263 1.30 27.54 -25.44
CA LEU A 263 1.90 27.05 -26.67
C LEU A 263 3.42 27.28 -26.72
N ALA A 264 3.92 28.40 -26.19
CA ALA A 264 5.34 28.67 -26.09
C ALA A 264 6.05 27.63 -25.20
N LEU A 265 5.49 27.30 -24.02
CA LEU A 265 6.01 26.26 -23.15
C LEU A 265 5.89 24.87 -23.76
N TYR A 266 4.80 24.58 -24.43
CA TYR A 266 4.61 23.27 -25.06
C TYR A 266 5.60 23.05 -26.21
N ARG A 267 5.86 24.09 -26.98
CA ARG A 267 6.89 24.09 -28.03
C ARG A 267 8.29 23.80 -27.48
N SER A 268 8.64 24.35 -26.32
CA SER A 268 9.97 24.07 -25.71
C SER A 268 10.12 22.60 -25.27
N VAL A 269 9.00 21.90 -24.99
CA VAL A 269 9.01 20.47 -24.63
C VAL A 269 9.08 19.54 -25.83
N VAL A 270 8.33 19.82 -26.90
CA VAL A 270 8.17 18.88 -28.03
C VAL A 270 8.93 19.29 -29.29
N GLY A 271 9.35 20.54 -29.41
CA GLY A 271 9.94 21.11 -30.62
C GLY A 271 8.89 21.71 -31.58
N MET A 272 9.38 22.44 -32.61
CA MET A 272 8.50 23.18 -33.55
C MET A 272 7.77 22.26 -34.56
N ASP A 273 8.44 21.21 -34.98
CA ASP A 273 7.99 20.35 -36.06
C ASP A 273 7.18 19.13 -35.56
N ALA A 274 6.73 19.17 -34.31
CA ALA A 274 5.96 18.08 -33.74
C ALA A 274 4.48 18.19 -34.18
N GLU A 275 3.95 17.19 -34.83
CA GLU A 275 2.53 17.11 -35.24
C GLU A 275 1.56 17.43 -34.07
N ALA A 276 1.92 16.99 -32.84
CA ALA A 276 1.14 17.25 -31.66
C ALA A 276 1.09 18.75 -31.29
N TYR A 277 2.18 19.50 -31.53
CA TYR A 277 2.21 20.93 -31.35
C TYR A 277 1.33 21.64 -32.40
N GLU A 278 1.46 21.27 -33.67
CA GLU A 278 0.66 21.87 -34.76
C GLU A 278 -0.85 21.71 -34.51
N LYS A 279 -1.27 20.51 -34.11
CA LYS A 279 -2.68 20.25 -33.74
C LYS A 279 -3.14 21.12 -32.58
N ALA A 280 -2.32 21.29 -31.55
CA ALA A 280 -2.66 22.14 -30.42
C ALA A 280 -2.69 23.62 -30.82
N ALA A 281 -1.73 24.08 -31.62
CA ALA A 281 -1.66 25.48 -32.12
C ALA A 281 -2.86 25.82 -32.97
N LEU A 282 -3.26 24.93 -33.88
CA LEU A 282 -4.47 25.12 -34.71
C LEU A 282 -5.73 25.20 -33.85
N ARG A 283 -5.85 24.30 -32.85
CA ARG A 283 -7.00 24.26 -31.94
C ARG A 283 -7.14 25.56 -31.09
N LEU A 284 -6.00 26.11 -30.69
CA LEU A 284 -5.94 27.27 -29.80
C LEU A 284 -5.69 28.60 -30.55
N GLN A 285 -5.89 28.61 -31.87
CA GLN A 285 -5.63 29.79 -32.73
C GLN A 285 -6.46 31.00 -32.30
N GLU A 286 -7.72 30.79 -31.92
CA GLU A 286 -8.64 31.85 -31.46
C GLU A 286 -8.57 32.15 -29.95
N GLY A 287 -7.68 31.44 -29.21
CA GLY A 287 -7.53 31.57 -27.77
C GLY A 287 -7.76 30.25 -27.02
N MET A 288 -7.86 30.31 -25.69
CA MET A 288 -8.03 29.14 -24.86
C MET A 288 -9.47 28.63 -24.91
N GLU A 289 -9.65 27.41 -25.41
CA GLU A 289 -10.96 26.76 -25.39
C GLU A 289 -11.33 26.25 -23.99
N LYS A 290 -12.59 26.36 -23.62
CA LYS A 290 -13.10 25.88 -22.34
C LYS A 290 -12.87 24.37 -22.16
N GLU A 291 -13.19 23.58 -23.17
CA GLU A 291 -13.05 22.13 -23.11
C GLU A 291 -11.58 21.71 -22.98
N PHE A 292 -10.67 22.34 -23.75
CA PHE A 292 -9.24 22.10 -23.64
C PHE A 292 -8.72 22.42 -22.24
N PHE A 293 -9.11 23.55 -21.68
CA PHE A 293 -8.72 24.00 -20.34
C PHE A 293 -9.17 22.99 -19.25
N GLU A 294 -10.45 22.61 -19.25
CA GLU A 294 -11.00 21.70 -18.22
C GLU A 294 -10.47 20.27 -18.37
N GLN A 295 -10.30 19.78 -19.58
CA GLN A 295 -9.74 18.46 -19.82
C GLN A 295 -8.29 18.35 -19.35
N ASN A 296 -7.45 19.34 -19.64
CA ASN A 296 -6.06 19.31 -19.21
C ASN A 296 -5.92 19.47 -17.69
N ASN A 297 -6.75 20.30 -17.05
CA ASN A 297 -6.81 20.37 -15.58
C ASN A 297 -7.17 19.01 -14.98
N SER A 298 -8.22 18.35 -15.48
CA SER A 298 -8.67 17.04 -14.97
C SER A 298 -7.64 15.95 -15.20
N LYS A 299 -6.96 15.94 -16.36
CA LYS A 299 -5.88 14.97 -16.66
C LYS A 299 -4.67 15.21 -15.77
N LEU A 300 -4.27 16.46 -15.57
CA LEU A 300 -3.17 16.82 -14.69
C LEU A 300 -3.43 16.36 -13.24
N GLU A 301 -4.60 16.71 -12.68
CA GLU A 301 -4.97 16.33 -11.33
C GLU A 301 -4.99 14.80 -11.15
N ARG A 302 -5.48 14.07 -12.15
CA ARG A 302 -5.48 12.60 -12.13
C ARG A 302 -4.06 12.04 -12.13
N ALA A 303 -3.17 12.58 -12.97
CA ALA A 303 -1.78 12.15 -13.04
C ALA A 303 -1.02 12.42 -11.72
N LEU A 304 -1.21 13.60 -11.13
CA LEU A 304 -0.64 13.95 -9.83
C LEU A 304 -1.14 13.01 -8.72
N LYS A 305 -2.44 12.75 -8.65
CA LYS A 305 -3.02 11.83 -7.66
C LYS A 305 -2.54 10.39 -7.83
N ALA A 306 -2.43 9.94 -9.08
CA ALA A 306 -1.91 8.59 -9.37
C ALA A 306 -0.44 8.41 -8.95
N ALA A 307 0.39 9.44 -9.13
CA ALA A 307 1.81 9.39 -8.80
C ALA A 307 2.10 9.62 -7.30
N LEU A 308 1.33 10.46 -6.63
CA LEU A 308 1.66 10.99 -5.30
C LEU A 308 0.68 10.55 -4.18
N GLY A 309 -0.49 10.01 -4.54
CA GLY A 309 -1.52 9.65 -3.55
C GLY A 309 -1.97 10.87 -2.72
N LEU A 310 -1.94 10.76 -1.39
CA LEU A 310 -2.28 11.87 -0.47
C LEU A 310 -1.31 13.05 -0.57
N ALA A 311 -0.04 12.80 -0.92
CA ALA A 311 0.96 13.85 -1.09
C ALA A 311 0.68 14.76 -2.31
N ALA A 312 -0.29 14.44 -3.17
CA ALA A 312 -0.68 15.27 -4.30
C ALA A 312 -1.36 16.58 -3.88
N THR A 313 -2.00 16.63 -2.71
CA THR A 313 -2.87 17.74 -2.29
C THR A 313 -2.26 19.15 -2.48
N PRO A 314 -1.00 19.44 -2.10
CA PRO A 314 -0.41 20.75 -2.30
C PRO A 314 -0.20 21.14 -3.78
N TYR A 315 -0.13 20.16 -4.67
CA TYR A 315 0.16 20.34 -6.11
C TYR A 315 -1.10 20.39 -6.97
N LEU A 316 -2.28 20.16 -6.37
CA LEU A 316 -3.56 20.25 -7.09
C LEU A 316 -3.99 21.69 -7.31
N LEU A 317 -4.90 21.87 -8.25
CA LEU A 317 -5.45 23.17 -8.55
C LEU A 317 -6.57 23.54 -7.57
N ALA A 318 -6.37 24.61 -6.81
CA ALA A 318 -7.42 25.21 -5.99
C ALA A 318 -8.49 25.82 -6.89
N THR A 319 -9.75 25.66 -6.48
CA THR A 319 -10.90 26.22 -7.17
C THR A 319 -11.44 27.39 -6.36
N SER A 320 -11.67 28.54 -7.00
CA SER A 320 -12.26 29.74 -6.41
C SER A 320 -13.41 30.28 -7.26
N GLY A 321 -14.25 31.13 -6.68
CA GLY A 321 -15.42 31.70 -7.34
C GLY A 321 -16.61 30.74 -7.39
N LYS A 322 -17.77 31.24 -7.84
CA LYS A 322 -19.01 30.46 -8.02
C LYS A 322 -19.31 30.35 -9.53
N ARG A 323 -19.98 29.25 -9.94
CA ARG A 323 -20.47 29.09 -11.31
C ARG A 323 -21.31 30.27 -11.73
N PRO A 324 -21.13 30.81 -12.95
CA PRO A 324 -20.26 30.36 -14.04
C PRO A 324 -18.84 30.95 -14.03
N HIS A 325 -18.42 31.67 -12.99
CA HIS A 325 -17.14 32.39 -12.89
C HIS A 325 -16.10 31.61 -12.08
N THR A 326 -16.08 30.30 -12.19
CA THR A 326 -15.09 29.46 -11.54
C THR A 326 -13.69 29.75 -12.11
N GLN A 327 -12.74 29.95 -11.21
CA GLN A 327 -11.33 30.16 -11.52
C GLN A 327 -10.49 29.10 -10.79
N ARG A 328 -9.28 28.86 -11.28
CA ARG A 328 -8.32 27.91 -10.68
C ARG A 328 -6.96 28.57 -10.49
N SER A 329 -6.21 28.07 -9.52
CA SER A 329 -4.82 28.47 -9.26
C SER A 329 -4.05 27.27 -8.72
N LEU A 330 -2.73 27.24 -8.92
CA LEU A 330 -1.90 26.29 -8.22
C LEU A 330 -1.89 26.65 -6.73
N SER A 331 -2.00 25.63 -5.85
CA SER A 331 -2.08 25.85 -4.40
C SER A 331 -0.74 26.22 -3.76
N LEU A 332 0.38 25.99 -4.47
CA LEU A 332 1.73 26.29 -3.99
C LEU A 332 2.04 27.79 -4.03
N PRO A 333 2.76 28.32 -3.02
CA PRO A 333 3.32 29.66 -3.08
C PRO A 333 4.49 29.72 -4.09
N ALA A 334 4.75 30.90 -4.66
CA ALA A 334 5.83 31.11 -5.63
C ALA A 334 7.21 30.67 -5.09
N THR A 335 7.45 30.84 -3.78
CA THR A 335 8.70 30.42 -3.12
C THR A 335 8.94 28.91 -3.11
N ALA A 336 7.90 28.12 -3.33
CA ALA A 336 7.94 26.65 -3.39
C ALA A 336 8.02 26.11 -4.83
N ILE A 337 8.22 26.98 -5.83
CA ILE A 337 8.22 26.60 -7.24
C ILE A 337 9.55 26.98 -7.89
N THR A 338 10.18 26.01 -8.54
CA THR A 338 11.32 26.21 -9.43
C THR A 338 10.94 25.70 -10.82
N CYS A 339 11.02 26.54 -11.85
CA CYS A 339 10.69 26.17 -13.23
C CYS A 339 11.81 26.61 -14.17
N HIS A 340 12.45 25.63 -14.82
CA HIS A 340 13.47 25.84 -15.85
C HIS A 340 12.88 25.57 -17.23
N THR A 341 13.02 26.52 -18.14
CA THR A 341 12.48 26.49 -19.52
C THR A 341 13.58 26.23 -20.55
#